data_9183d74f49ae8d1a98d539a4eaba7b71
#
_entry.id   9183d74f49ae8d1a98d539a4eaba7b71
#
_cell.length_a   1.000
_cell.length_b   1.000
_cell.length_c   1.000
_cell.angle_alpha   90.00
_cell.angle_beta   90.00
_cell.angle_gamma   90.00
#
_symmetry.space_group_name_H-M   'P 1'
#
loop_
_entity.id
_entity.type
_entity.pdbx_description
1 polymer ?
#
loop_
_entity_poly.entity_id
_entity_poly.type
_entity_poly.pdbx_seq_one_letter_code
_entity_poly.pdbx_strand_id
1 'polypeptide(L)'
;METHNHDVPWESAYGYVQALKHGDTIYISGQLSHDGADLVAPAPVENGRATSFEQMEAQMRQTYVNAAKLLERFGATLDNVVEEVVYVLDIPAAFAVAGKVRKEAYGRPDPQVASTLVGTNGLAFPEQLVEIKFIARV
;
A
#
# COMPACT_ATOMS: atom_id res chain seq x y z
N MET A 1 -21.27 5.35 8.01
CA MET A 1 -20.18 4.53 7.44
C MET A 1 -19.23 4.12 8.54
N GLU A 2 -18.71 2.91 8.46
CA GLU A 2 -17.64 2.45 9.35
C GLU A 2 -16.29 2.89 8.80
N THR A 3 -15.44 3.48 9.65
CA THR A 3 -14.10 3.94 9.25
C THR A 3 -13.04 3.42 10.21
N HIS A 4 -11.83 3.23 9.73
CA HIS A 4 -10.69 2.81 10.54
C HIS A 4 -9.42 3.52 10.10
N ASN A 5 -8.52 3.74 11.07
CA ASN A 5 -7.24 4.41 10.89
C ASN A 5 -6.10 3.56 11.46
N HIS A 6 -4.88 3.96 11.15
CA HIS A 6 -3.65 3.38 11.76
C HIS A 6 -3.21 4.16 13.00
N ASP A 7 -3.84 5.30 13.29
CA ASP A 7 -3.48 6.24 14.36
C ASP A 7 -2.11 6.88 14.12
N VAL A 8 -1.90 7.35 12.89
CA VAL A 8 -0.69 8.07 12.50
C VAL A 8 -0.97 9.57 12.34
N PRO A 9 0.05 10.43 12.54
CA PRO A 9 -0.17 11.88 12.55
C PRO A 9 -0.73 12.47 11.27
N TRP A 10 -0.38 11.90 10.11
CA TRP A 10 -0.80 12.47 8.83
C TRP A 10 -2.28 12.25 8.51
N GLU A 11 -2.98 11.39 9.23
CA GLU A 11 -4.43 11.20 9.03
C GLU A 11 -5.20 12.48 9.33
N SER A 12 -5.02 13.04 10.52
CA SER A 12 -5.70 14.28 10.87
C SER A 12 -5.08 15.51 10.20
N ALA A 13 -3.77 15.52 10.01
CA ALA A 13 -3.07 16.64 9.39
C ALA A 13 -3.48 16.82 7.92
N TYR A 14 -3.60 15.72 7.17
CA TYR A 14 -4.02 15.75 5.78
C TYR A 14 -5.55 15.77 5.64
N GLY A 15 -6.27 15.22 6.62
CA GLY A 15 -7.73 15.29 6.67
C GLY A 15 -8.43 14.14 5.94
N TYR A 16 -8.09 12.90 6.27
CA TYR A 16 -8.69 11.73 5.63
C TYR A 16 -8.73 10.54 6.60
N VAL A 17 -9.42 9.47 6.20
CA VAL A 17 -9.40 8.19 6.90
C VAL A 17 -8.67 7.15 6.05
N GLN A 18 -8.02 6.18 6.69
CA GLN A 18 -7.28 5.14 6.00
C GLN A 18 -8.21 4.16 5.28
N ALA A 19 -9.36 3.86 5.87
CA ALA A 19 -10.31 2.94 5.25
C ALA A 19 -11.72 3.29 5.65
N LEU A 20 -12.67 3.10 4.73
CA LEU A 20 -14.09 3.24 5.02
C LEU A 20 -14.88 2.16 4.30
N LYS A 21 -15.98 1.74 4.93
CA LYS A 21 -16.93 0.81 4.34
C LYS A 21 -18.24 1.53 4.04
N HIS A 22 -18.68 1.44 2.81
CA HIS A 22 -19.97 1.95 2.36
C HIS A 22 -20.74 0.81 1.71
N GLY A 23 -21.87 0.43 2.28
CA GLY A 23 -22.58 -0.77 1.85
C GLY A 23 -21.71 -2.01 2.07
N ASP A 24 -21.47 -2.78 1.03
CA ASP A 24 -20.61 -3.95 1.04
C ASP A 24 -19.23 -3.71 0.43
N THR A 25 -18.86 -2.44 0.21
CA THR A 25 -17.58 -2.07 -0.39
C THR A 25 -16.69 -1.37 0.62
N ILE A 26 -15.44 -1.82 0.71
CA ILE A 26 -14.41 -1.22 1.55
C ILE A 26 -13.43 -0.50 0.64
N TYR A 27 -13.22 0.79 0.90
CA TYR A 27 -12.25 1.64 0.20
C TYR A 27 -11.07 1.85 1.12
N ILE A 28 -9.88 1.48 0.65
CA ILE A 28 -8.64 1.67 1.41
C ILE A 28 -7.81 2.73 0.70
N SER A 29 -7.51 3.79 1.43
CA SER A 29 -6.64 4.88 0.96
C SER A 29 -5.25 4.34 0.63
N GLY A 30 -4.48 5.08 -0.14
CA GLY A 30 -3.12 4.69 -0.49
C GLY A 30 -2.31 4.30 0.72
N GLN A 31 -1.84 3.05 0.74
CA GLN A 31 -1.03 2.51 1.81
C GLN A 31 0.45 2.59 1.45
N LEU A 32 1.28 2.75 2.46
CA LEU A 32 2.72 2.81 2.33
C LEU A 32 3.39 1.95 3.40
N SER A 33 4.72 1.84 3.34
CA SER A 33 5.47 0.95 4.23
C SER A 33 5.82 1.62 5.55
N HIS A 34 4.81 1.92 6.36
CA HIS A 34 5.06 2.48 7.68
C HIS A 34 4.77 1.45 8.79
N ASP A 35 5.40 1.67 9.94
CA ASP A 35 5.06 1.02 11.18
C ASP A 35 5.05 2.12 12.25
N GLY A 36 3.87 2.43 12.79
CA GLY A 36 3.70 3.68 13.52
C GLY A 36 3.96 4.86 12.58
N ALA A 37 4.67 5.87 13.05
CA ALA A 37 4.99 7.07 12.27
C ALA A 37 6.25 6.93 11.42
N ASP A 38 6.98 5.81 11.50
CA ASP A 38 8.25 5.61 10.81
C ASP A 38 8.08 4.75 9.57
N LEU A 39 8.83 5.07 8.51
CA LEU A 39 8.87 4.21 7.32
C LEU A 39 9.73 2.98 7.58
N VAL A 40 9.22 1.82 7.16
CA VAL A 40 9.97 0.57 7.12
C VAL A 40 10.75 0.53 5.81
N ALA A 41 12.05 0.20 5.88
CA ALA A 41 12.94 0.12 4.74
C ALA A 41 12.93 1.42 3.91
N PRO A 42 13.21 2.58 4.52
CA PRO A 42 13.21 3.85 3.78
C PRO A 42 14.30 3.85 2.72
N ALA A 43 14.00 4.42 1.56
CA ALA A 43 15.02 4.60 0.51
C ALA A 43 15.99 5.70 0.94
N PRO A 44 17.27 5.62 0.51
CA PRO A 44 18.20 6.74 0.71
C PRO A 44 17.74 7.94 -0.12
N VAL A 45 17.93 9.14 0.42
CA VAL A 45 17.45 10.37 -0.20
C VAL A 45 18.58 11.39 -0.30
N GLU A 46 18.68 12.04 -1.45
CA GLU A 46 19.53 13.21 -1.67
C GLU A 46 18.71 14.27 -2.42
N ASN A 47 18.81 15.53 -1.98
CA ASN A 47 18.10 16.64 -2.58
C ASN A 47 16.60 16.39 -2.72
N GLY A 48 15.99 15.74 -1.70
CA GLY A 48 14.56 15.47 -1.67
C GLY A 48 14.09 14.33 -2.57
N ARG A 49 15.02 13.54 -3.12
CA ARG A 49 14.69 12.44 -4.04
C ARG A 49 15.37 11.14 -3.61
N ALA A 50 14.66 10.03 -3.78
CA ALA A 50 15.24 8.71 -3.56
C ALA A 50 16.38 8.48 -4.56
N THR A 51 17.51 7.95 -4.06
CA THR A 51 18.71 7.70 -4.87
C THR A 51 18.90 6.22 -5.16
N SER A 52 18.05 5.33 -4.63
CA SER A 52 18.12 3.89 -4.85
C SER A 52 16.73 3.31 -4.72
N PHE A 53 16.46 2.27 -5.51
CA PHE A 53 15.18 1.54 -5.48
C PHE A 53 15.34 0.13 -4.90
N GLU A 54 16.47 -0.15 -4.25
CA GLU A 54 16.77 -1.48 -3.68
C GLU A 54 15.78 -1.89 -2.58
N GLN A 55 15.12 -0.93 -1.93
CA GLN A 55 14.15 -1.19 -0.87
C GLN A 55 12.72 -1.45 -1.40
N MET A 56 12.54 -1.49 -2.70
CA MET A 56 11.20 -1.65 -3.30
C MET A 56 10.48 -2.90 -2.80
N GLU A 57 11.14 -4.05 -2.76
CA GLU A 57 10.51 -5.29 -2.32
C GLU A 57 10.07 -5.20 -0.86
N ALA A 58 10.95 -4.74 0.04
CA ALA A 58 10.65 -4.62 1.47
C ALA A 58 9.52 -3.63 1.72
N GLN A 59 9.53 -2.49 1.03
CA GLN A 59 8.46 -1.51 1.16
C GLN A 59 7.12 -2.05 0.65
N MET A 60 7.14 -2.73 -0.50
CA MET A 60 5.91 -3.30 -1.06
C MET A 60 5.31 -4.35 -0.13
N ARG A 61 6.15 -5.21 0.44
CA ARG A 61 5.69 -6.23 1.39
C ARG A 61 5.02 -5.62 2.62
N GLN A 62 5.63 -4.60 3.22
CA GLN A 62 5.06 -3.93 4.38
C GLN A 62 3.76 -3.20 4.02
N THR A 63 3.66 -2.65 2.82
CA THR A 63 2.46 -1.98 2.34
C THR A 63 1.27 -2.94 2.33
N TYR A 64 1.45 -4.17 1.86
CA TYR A 64 0.39 -5.19 1.91
C TYR A 64 0.04 -5.58 3.34
N VAL A 65 1.03 -5.67 4.23
CA VAL A 65 0.78 -5.93 5.65
C VAL A 65 -0.15 -4.86 6.24
N ASN A 66 0.11 -3.60 5.92
CA ASN A 66 -0.70 -2.49 6.43
C ASN A 66 -2.14 -2.53 5.89
N ALA A 67 -2.31 -2.87 4.62
CA ALA A 67 -3.64 -3.05 4.04
C ALA A 67 -4.39 -4.20 4.73
N ALA A 68 -3.72 -5.31 4.99
CA ALA A 68 -4.31 -6.46 5.67
C ALA A 68 -4.78 -6.10 7.09
N LYS A 69 -4.02 -5.28 7.81
CA LYS A 69 -4.40 -4.80 9.16
C LYS A 69 -5.70 -4.00 9.13
N LEU A 70 -5.86 -3.14 8.12
CA LEU A 70 -7.10 -2.36 7.96
C LEU A 70 -8.29 -3.26 7.62
N LEU A 71 -8.10 -4.19 6.70
CA LEU A 71 -9.15 -5.14 6.30
C LEU A 71 -9.63 -5.97 7.49
N GLU A 72 -8.72 -6.40 8.35
CA GLU A 72 -9.05 -7.18 9.54
C GLU A 72 -10.03 -6.45 10.45
N ARG A 73 -9.96 -5.14 10.53
CA ARG A 73 -10.87 -4.32 11.33
C ARG A 73 -12.31 -4.38 10.85
N PHE A 74 -12.52 -4.77 9.60
CA PHE A 74 -13.86 -4.97 9.02
C PHE A 74 -14.24 -6.46 9.01
N GLY A 75 -13.42 -7.34 9.56
CA GLY A 75 -13.62 -8.78 9.45
C GLY A 75 -13.30 -9.35 8.08
N ALA A 76 -12.50 -8.65 7.29
CA ALA A 76 -12.13 -9.03 5.92
C ALA A 76 -10.65 -9.39 5.83
N THR A 77 -10.25 -9.94 4.69
CA THR A 77 -8.87 -10.28 4.38
C THR A 77 -8.52 -9.79 2.98
N LEU A 78 -7.28 -9.98 2.54
CA LEU A 78 -6.87 -9.69 1.18
C LEU A 78 -7.66 -10.50 0.14
N ASP A 79 -8.25 -11.63 0.50
CA ASP A 79 -9.13 -12.39 -0.39
C ASP A 79 -10.39 -11.60 -0.78
N ASN A 80 -10.75 -10.60 -0.03
CA ASN A 80 -11.89 -9.72 -0.34
C ASN A 80 -11.52 -8.60 -1.32
N VAL A 81 -10.24 -8.38 -1.60
CA VAL A 81 -9.78 -7.31 -2.49
C VAL A 81 -10.13 -7.68 -3.94
N VAL A 82 -10.80 -6.77 -4.63
CA VAL A 82 -11.18 -6.93 -6.03
C VAL A 82 -10.30 -6.09 -6.96
N GLU A 83 -9.73 -4.99 -6.46
CA GLU A 83 -8.88 -4.11 -7.24
C GLU A 83 -7.77 -3.53 -6.39
N GLU A 84 -6.59 -3.41 -6.97
CA GLU A 84 -5.48 -2.64 -6.41
C GLU A 84 -4.87 -1.76 -7.49
N VAL A 85 -4.40 -0.58 -7.10
CA VAL A 85 -3.61 0.30 -7.97
C VAL A 85 -2.28 0.56 -7.27
N VAL A 86 -1.19 0.24 -7.95
CA VAL A 86 0.17 0.29 -7.40
C VAL A 86 0.90 1.46 -8.05
N TYR A 87 1.23 2.47 -7.24
CA TYR A 87 2.00 3.64 -7.67
C TYR A 87 3.44 3.46 -7.25
N VAL A 88 4.38 3.62 -8.19
CA VAL A 88 5.80 3.38 -7.92
C VAL A 88 6.67 4.46 -8.54
N LEU A 89 7.82 4.73 -7.92
CA LEU A 89 8.80 5.67 -8.46
C LEU A 89 9.63 5.08 -9.60
N ASP A 90 9.72 3.75 -9.69
CA ASP A 90 10.51 3.08 -10.72
C ASP A 90 9.81 1.80 -11.17
N ILE A 91 9.36 1.80 -12.42
CA ILE A 91 8.62 0.66 -12.98
C ILE A 91 9.47 -0.61 -13.04
N PRO A 92 10.72 -0.58 -13.58
CA PRO A 92 11.53 -1.80 -13.62
C PRO A 92 11.78 -2.42 -12.25
N ALA A 93 12.09 -1.61 -11.23
CA ALA A 93 12.32 -2.11 -9.88
C ALA A 93 11.06 -2.76 -9.29
N ALA A 94 9.90 -2.14 -9.51
CA ALA A 94 8.62 -2.66 -9.04
C ALA A 94 8.24 -3.95 -9.78
N PHE A 95 8.36 -3.95 -11.09
CA PHE A 95 7.97 -5.10 -11.91
C PHE A 95 8.80 -6.35 -11.59
N ALA A 96 10.05 -6.15 -11.22
CA ALA A 96 10.94 -7.26 -10.86
C ALA A 96 10.50 -8.02 -9.60
N VAL A 97 9.77 -7.37 -8.66
CA VAL A 97 9.42 -7.95 -7.37
C VAL A 97 7.92 -8.08 -7.13
N ALA A 98 7.10 -7.37 -7.90
CA ALA A 98 5.66 -7.28 -7.63
C ALA A 98 4.95 -8.62 -7.65
N GLY A 99 5.26 -9.48 -8.61
CA GLY A 99 4.63 -10.80 -8.72
C GLY A 99 4.89 -11.66 -7.49
N LYS A 100 6.14 -11.70 -7.04
CA LYS A 100 6.54 -12.46 -5.85
C LYS A 100 5.83 -11.92 -4.60
N VAL A 101 5.90 -10.62 -4.38
CA VAL A 101 5.32 -9.99 -3.18
C VAL A 101 3.79 -10.14 -3.18
N ARG A 102 3.14 -9.96 -4.33
CA ARG A 102 1.69 -10.12 -4.44
C ARG A 102 1.25 -11.55 -4.11
N LYS A 103 1.93 -12.55 -4.66
CA LYS A 103 1.61 -13.96 -4.37
C LYS A 103 1.80 -14.28 -2.89
N GLU A 104 2.85 -13.77 -2.26
CA GLU A 104 3.05 -13.90 -0.82
C GLU A 104 1.92 -13.24 -0.04
N ALA A 105 1.57 -12.00 -0.39
CA ALA A 105 0.57 -11.22 0.33
C ALA A 105 -0.82 -11.87 0.25
N TYR A 106 -1.24 -12.27 -0.95
CA TYR A 106 -2.53 -12.90 -1.14
C TYR A 106 -2.55 -14.39 -0.75
N GLY A 107 -1.37 -14.98 -0.48
CA GLY A 107 -1.26 -16.35 -0.01
C GLY A 107 -1.63 -17.40 -1.03
N ARG A 108 -1.46 -17.11 -2.34
CA ARG A 108 -1.81 -18.04 -3.41
C ARG A 108 -0.97 -17.77 -4.67
N PRO A 109 -0.69 -18.80 -5.47
CA PRO A 109 0.12 -18.63 -6.68
C PRO A 109 -0.59 -17.91 -7.82
N ASP A 110 -1.92 -17.77 -7.74
CA ASP A 110 -2.76 -17.15 -8.76
C ASP A 110 -3.72 -16.12 -8.14
N PRO A 111 -3.22 -14.98 -7.61
CA PRO A 111 -4.09 -13.98 -6.99
C PRO A 111 -5.20 -13.53 -7.93
N GLN A 112 -6.43 -13.47 -7.40
CA GLN A 112 -7.62 -13.12 -8.16
C GLN A 112 -7.99 -11.66 -7.90
N VAL A 113 -7.12 -10.76 -8.33
CA VAL A 113 -7.26 -9.32 -8.12
C VAL A 113 -6.97 -8.59 -9.43
N ALA A 114 -7.77 -7.58 -9.74
CA ALA A 114 -7.46 -6.66 -10.84
C ALA A 114 -6.40 -5.68 -10.36
N SER A 115 -5.28 -5.59 -11.06
CA SER A 115 -4.14 -4.78 -10.63
C SER A 115 -3.67 -3.87 -11.74
N THR A 116 -3.38 -2.61 -11.40
CA THR A 116 -2.81 -1.61 -12.32
C THR A 116 -1.53 -1.05 -11.71
N LEU A 117 -0.47 -1.00 -12.51
CA LEU A 117 0.82 -0.44 -12.10
C LEU A 117 1.01 0.92 -12.76
N VAL A 118 1.30 1.94 -11.95
CA VAL A 118 1.45 3.34 -12.41
C VAL A 118 2.79 3.89 -11.95
N GLY A 119 3.57 4.41 -12.86
CA GLY A 119 4.79 5.16 -12.53
C GLY A 119 4.45 6.59 -12.13
N THR A 120 5.11 7.11 -11.12
CA THR A 120 4.95 8.50 -10.66
C THR A 120 6.32 9.08 -10.31
N ASN A 121 6.42 10.42 -10.32
CA ASN A 121 7.67 11.11 -9.98
C ASN A 121 7.79 11.49 -8.51
N GLY A 122 6.79 11.21 -7.69
CA GLY A 122 6.83 11.51 -6.26
C GLY A 122 5.63 10.93 -5.52
N LEU A 123 5.84 10.64 -4.25
CA LEU A 123 4.83 10.20 -3.31
C LEU A 123 4.90 11.10 -2.07
N ALA A 124 4.12 10.80 -1.03
CA ALA A 124 4.01 11.67 0.14
C ALA A 124 5.34 11.91 0.86
N PHE A 125 6.19 10.88 0.94
CA PHE A 125 7.50 10.97 1.60
C PHE A 125 8.62 10.75 0.58
N PRO A 126 9.73 11.52 0.66
CA PRO A 126 10.85 11.32 -0.28
C PRO A 126 11.45 9.90 -0.25
N GLU A 127 11.39 9.24 0.91
CA GLU A 127 11.92 7.89 1.12
C GLU A 127 10.97 6.80 0.62
N GLN A 128 9.76 7.17 0.20
CA GLN A 128 8.71 6.23 -0.21
C GLN A 128 8.85 5.88 -1.69
N LEU A 129 8.92 4.58 -1.99
CA LEU A 129 9.07 4.07 -3.36
C LEU A 129 7.77 3.55 -3.96
N VAL A 130 6.80 3.21 -3.11
CA VAL A 130 5.55 2.55 -3.52
C VAL A 130 4.38 2.99 -2.66
N GLU A 131 3.21 3.06 -3.29
CA GLU A 131 1.93 3.28 -2.62
C GLU A 131 0.89 2.41 -3.30
N ILE A 132 0.02 1.76 -2.52
CA ILE A 132 -1.03 0.90 -3.09
C ILE A 132 -2.37 1.27 -2.48
N LYS A 133 -3.36 1.53 -3.33
CA LYS A 133 -4.74 1.68 -2.89
C LYS A 133 -5.54 0.44 -3.26
N PHE A 134 -6.58 0.15 -2.48
CA PHE A 134 -7.35 -1.08 -2.63
C PHE A 134 -8.85 -0.82 -2.58
N ILE A 135 -9.59 -1.66 -3.28
CA ILE A 135 -11.06 -1.77 -3.13
C ILE A 135 -11.36 -3.23 -2.80
N ALA A 136 -12.13 -3.45 -1.73
CA ALA A 136 -12.54 -4.78 -1.30
C ALA A 136 -14.07 -4.86 -1.20
N ARG A 137 -14.62 -6.06 -1.29
CA ARG A 137 -16.05 -6.30 -1.14
C ARG A 137 -16.30 -7.44 -0.16
N VAL A 138 -17.31 -7.26 0.65
CA VAL A 138 -17.71 -8.24 1.66
C VAL A 138 -19.18 -8.62 1.54
#